data_bd950dfe9f1fe18b977622f9d14cc93b
#
_entry.id   bd950dfe9f1fe18b977622f9d14cc93b
#
_cell.length_a   1.000
_cell.length_b   1.000
_cell.length_c   1.000
_cell.angle_alpha   90.00
_cell.angle_beta   90.00
_cell.angle_gamma   90.00
#
_symmetry.space_group_name_H-M   'P 1'
#
loop_
_entity.id
_entity.type
_entity.pdbx_description
1 polymer ?
#
loop_
_entity_poly.entity_id
_entity_poly.type
_entity_poly.pdbx_seq_one_letter_code
_entity_poly.pdbx_strand_id
1 'polypeptide(L)'
;ANKFHLSTGFIGFFMTLDNIAALFIQPPVGAWSDRLRTPIGRRLPFILVGAPVTALAFGFIPLAAVLPLFVACTSTLLLSAALWRTPVVALMPDVTPSEKRSQANGIINFMGGIGTIIALQTGGMLYKLSPAFPFWLGSALVVLAALVVFLYVKEPKDYQAGSEKQPSMIASLQEVLNDEDKSGTRILFAIFFWFVGYSAVETFFTLYAQEHLGINAGDGATLLSVFPLFFVLFAIPSGFLAARTGRRVAISFGLIVVSAILVLFYILPAGTLLRSIAPLPLVGIPVTAGGPRMLTLAGILLMFGGIGWAFVNINSLPMVVELTTAARLGTFTGLYYLFSTLSAIVGPNINGWAIQLTNNNYNIIMLIAPFFFIVALILMLGVRRGEALQPASLAANP
;
A
#
# COMPACT_ATOMS: atom_id res chain seq x y z
N ALA A 1 2.00 17.90 11.22
CA ALA A 1 1.87 18.09 12.67
C ALA A 1 2.57 19.38 13.10
N ASN A 2 3.86 19.46 13.01
CA ASN A 2 4.66 20.53 13.67
C ASN A 2 4.36 21.94 13.16
N LYS A 3 4.06 22.13 11.86
CA LYS A 3 3.80 23.47 11.29
C LYS A 3 2.45 24.08 11.71
N PHE A 4 1.41 23.24 11.91
CA PHE A 4 0.04 23.71 12.16
C PHE A 4 -0.53 23.20 13.50
N HIS A 5 0.27 22.54 14.33
CA HIS A 5 -0.14 21.96 15.62
C HIS A 5 -1.41 21.08 15.54
N LEU A 6 -1.55 20.32 14.45
CA LEU A 6 -2.68 19.43 14.25
C LEU A 6 -2.62 18.23 15.20
N SER A 7 -3.77 17.88 15.80
CA SER A 7 -3.85 16.66 16.61
C SER A 7 -3.59 15.42 15.79
N THR A 8 -3.00 14.39 16.39
CA THR A 8 -2.66 13.14 15.71
C THR A 8 -3.90 12.41 15.20
N GLY A 9 -5.02 12.50 15.94
CA GLY A 9 -6.31 11.99 15.50
C GLY A 9 -6.80 12.67 14.21
N PHE A 10 -6.66 14.00 14.11
CA PHE A 10 -7.01 14.74 12.90
C PHE A 10 -6.09 14.38 11.72
N ILE A 11 -4.80 14.17 11.99
CA ILE A 11 -3.85 13.69 10.96
C ILE A 11 -4.29 12.32 10.44
N GLY A 12 -4.63 11.38 11.34
CA GLY A 12 -5.14 10.05 10.97
C GLY A 12 -6.39 10.13 10.09
N PHE A 13 -7.36 10.97 10.47
CA PHE A 13 -8.55 11.21 9.65
C PHE A 13 -8.20 11.80 8.27
N PHE A 14 -7.31 12.78 8.24
CA PHE A 14 -6.90 13.43 6.99
C PHE A 14 -6.22 12.45 6.01
N MET A 15 -5.42 11.50 6.55
CA MET A 15 -4.76 10.45 5.76
C MET A 15 -5.72 9.40 5.20
N THR A 16 -6.99 9.41 5.60
CA THR A 16 -8.00 8.49 5.09
C THR A 16 -8.94 9.09 4.05
N LEU A 17 -8.84 10.42 3.82
CA LEU A 17 -9.74 11.11 2.89
C LEU A 17 -9.64 10.60 1.45
N ASP A 18 -8.46 10.18 1.01
CA ASP A 18 -8.24 9.57 -0.30
C ASP A 18 -8.99 8.23 -0.44
N ASN A 19 -8.95 7.40 0.59
CA ASN A 19 -9.64 6.12 0.61
C ASN A 19 -11.16 6.29 0.69
N ILE A 20 -11.64 7.27 1.47
CA ILE A 20 -13.06 7.65 1.51
C ILE A 20 -13.49 8.19 0.14
N ALA A 21 -12.71 9.11 -0.44
CA ALA A 21 -12.97 9.64 -1.77
C ALA A 21 -12.92 8.52 -2.83
N ALA A 22 -11.98 7.59 -2.72
CA ALA A 22 -11.88 6.43 -3.60
C ALA A 22 -13.16 5.58 -3.57
N LEU A 23 -13.69 5.30 -2.39
CA LEU A 23 -14.89 4.49 -2.22
C LEU A 23 -16.13 5.09 -2.91
N PHE A 24 -16.30 6.42 -2.84
CA PHE A 24 -17.49 7.11 -3.37
C PHE A 24 -17.30 7.71 -4.77
N ILE A 25 -16.07 8.12 -5.13
CA ILE A 25 -15.79 8.82 -6.39
C ILE A 25 -15.38 7.84 -7.50
N GLN A 26 -14.57 6.82 -7.18
CA GLN A 26 -14.02 5.94 -8.21
C GLN A 26 -15.07 5.14 -8.98
N PRO A 27 -16.13 4.53 -8.39
CA PRO A 27 -17.11 3.77 -9.13
C PRO A 27 -17.89 4.64 -10.16
N PRO A 28 -18.46 5.82 -9.80
CA PRO A 28 -19.14 6.66 -10.78
C PRO A 28 -18.19 7.22 -11.85
N VAL A 29 -16.94 7.55 -11.50
CA VAL A 29 -15.95 8.00 -12.49
C VAL A 29 -15.54 6.86 -13.42
N GLY A 30 -15.39 5.64 -12.91
CA GLY A 30 -15.18 4.46 -13.73
C GLY A 30 -16.29 4.30 -14.77
N ALA A 31 -17.55 4.30 -14.33
CA ALA A 31 -18.71 4.20 -15.21
C ALA A 31 -18.81 5.36 -16.20
N TRP A 32 -18.45 6.59 -15.79
CA TRP A 32 -18.41 7.74 -16.69
C TRP A 32 -17.31 7.58 -17.73
N SER A 33 -16.11 7.21 -17.34
CA SER A 33 -14.98 7.00 -18.26
C SER A 33 -15.25 5.85 -19.25
N ASP A 34 -16.01 4.81 -18.86
CA ASP A 34 -16.43 3.73 -19.76
C ASP A 34 -17.34 4.21 -20.89
N ARG A 35 -18.17 5.21 -20.63
CA ARG A 35 -19.14 5.78 -21.59
C ARG A 35 -18.58 6.91 -22.44
N LEU A 36 -17.51 7.55 -21.98
CA LEU A 36 -16.92 8.69 -22.69
C LEU A 36 -16.34 8.24 -24.03
N ARG A 37 -16.57 9.06 -25.06
CA ARG A 37 -16.02 8.85 -26.42
C ARG A 37 -15.40 10.15 -26.88
N THR A 38 -14.07 10.14 -27.03
CA THR A 38 -13.32 11.30 -27.55
C THR A 38 -12.33 10.87 -28.61
N PRO A 39 -11.84 11.80 -29.45
CA PRO A 39 -10.83 11.47 -30.47
C PRO A 39 -9.52 10.89 -29.91
N ILE A 40 -9.19 11.23 -28.67
CA ILE A 40 -7.95 10.77 -27.98
C ILE A 40 -8.16 9.51 -27.13
N GLY A 41 -9.40 9.01 -27.01
CA GLY A 41 -9.75 7.85 -26.21
C GLY A 41 -10.78 8.16 -25.13
N ARG A 42 -11.08 7.17 -24.27
CA ARG A 42 -12.06 7.31 -23.17
C ARG A 42 -11.41 7.56 -21.82
N ARG A 43 -10.18 7.07 -21.60
CA ARG A 43 -9.43 7.21 -20.34
C ARG A 43 -8.50 8.42 -20.34
N LEU A 44 -7.84 8.68 -21.47
CA LEU A 44 -6.85 9.75 -21.60
C LEU A 44 -7.36 11.14 -21.18
N PRO A 45 -8.60 11.57 -21.49
CA PRO A 45 -9.09 12.88 -21.05
C PRO A 45 -9.04 13.06 -19.53
N PHE A 46 -9.39 12.03 -18.76
CA PHE A 46 -9.33 12.08 -17.28
C PHE A 46 -7.91 12.21 -16.78
N ILE A 47 -6.95 11.53 -17.42
CA ILE A 47 -5.53 11.57 -17.07
C ILE A 47 -4.95 12.94 -17.37
N LEU A 48 -5.23 13.47 -18.56
CA LEU A 48 -4.70 14.77 -19.03
C LEU A 48 -5.22 15.97 -18.25
N VAL A 49 -6.41 15.88 -17.66
CA VAL A 49 -6.96 16.93 -16.79
C VAL A 49 -6.59 16.66 -15.33
N GLY A 50 -6.78 15.43 -14.86
CA GLY A 50 -6.60 15.09 -13.45
C GLY A 50 -5.14 15.12 -13.00
N ALA A 51 -4.20 14.60 -13.78
CA ALA A 51 -2.81 14.53 -13.39
C ALA A 51 -2.15 15.93 -13.23
N PRO A 52 -2.32 16.92 -14.16
CA PRO A 52 -1.83 18.28 -13.94
C PRO A 52 -2.45 18.97 -12.73
N VAL A 53 -3.76 18.82 -12.49
CA VAL A 53 -4.41 19.39 -11.29
C VAL A 53 -3.82 18.79 -10.02
N THR A 54 -3.64 17.47 -9.99
CA THR A 54 -2.98 16.75 -8.89
C THR A 54 -1.56 17.27 -8.67
N ALA A 55 -0.78 17.42 -9.75
CA ALA A 55 0.61 17.89 -9.70
C ALA A 55 0.70 19.32 -9.16
N LEU A 56 -0.15 20.22 -9.64
CA LEU A 56 -0.21 21.60 -9.14
C LEU A 56 -0.56 21.63 -7.65
N ALA A 57 -1.61 20.95 -7.25
CA ALA A 57 -2.02 20.88 -5.85
C ALA A 57 -0.90 20.34 -4.96
N PHE A 58 -0.20 19.26 -5.38
CA PHE A 58 0.93 18.68 -4.67
C PHE A 58 2.11 19.65 -4.55
N GLY A 59 2.46 20.33 -5.63
CA GLY A 59 3.55 21.32 -5.66
C GLY A 59 3.31 22.54 -4.78
N PHE A 60 2.04 22.92 -4.56
CA PHE A 60 1.68 24.05 -3.70
C PHE A 60 1.61 23.70 -2.20
N ILE A 61 1.54 22.43 -1.81
CA ILE A 61 1.48 22.00 -0.40
C ILE A 61 2.61 22.62 0.45
N PRO A 62 3.89 22.56 0.06
CA PRO A 62 4.98 23.11 0.89
C PRO A 62 4.93 24.63 1.03
N LEU A 63 4.31 25.33 0.06
CA LEU A 63 4.15 26.78 0.05
C LEU A 63 2.99 27.27 0.91
N ALA A 64 2.10 26.37 1.36
CA ALA A 64 0.97 26.71 2.19
C ALA A 64 1.43 27.26 3.55
N ALA A 65 1.27 28.58 3.74
CA ALA A 65 1.65 29.28 4.97
C ALA A 65 0.56 29.14 6.06
N VAL A 66 -0.70 29.01 5.66
CA VAL A 66 -1.87 28.96 6.54
C VAL A 66 -2.63 27.65 6.40
N LEU A 67 -3.28 27.22 7.48
CA LEU A 67 -4.00 25.93 7.51
C LEU A 67 -5.10 25.81 6.44
N PRO A 68 -5.96 26.82 6.17
CA PRO A 68 -6.97 26.72 5.12
C PRO A 68 -6.38 26.44 3.73
N LEU A 69 -5.24 27.07 3.39
CA LEU A 69 -4.56 26.84 2.11
C LEU A 69 -3.96 25.43 2.04
N PHE A 70 -3.37 24.96 3.14
CA PHE A 70 -2.86 23.58 3.24
C PHE A 70 -3.99 22.55 3.03
N VAL A 71 -5.14 22.75 3.71
CA VAL A 71 -6.32 21.87 3.57
C VAL A 71 -6.86 21.93 2.13
N ALA A 72 -6.95 23.11 1.53
CA ALA A 72 -7.41 23.26 0.15
C ALA A 72 -6.49 22.53 -0.84
N CYS A 73 -5.18 22.72 -0.74
CA CYS A 73 -4.21 22.02 -1.60
C CYS A 73 -4.28 20.50 -1.42
N THR A 74 -4.31 20.02 -0.18
CA THR A 74 -4.35 18.59 0.12
C THR A 74 -5.67 17.96 -0.32
N SER A 75 -6.80 18.62 -0.07
CA SER A 75 -8.11 18.13 -0.54
C SER A 75 -8.19 18.10 -2.06
N THR A 76 -7.69 19.14 -2.75
CA THR A 76 -7.62 19.17 -4.22
C THR A 76 -6.75 18.03 -4.75
N LEU A 77 -5.60 17.78 -4.13
CA LEU A 77 -4.73 16.66 -4.45
C LEU A 77 -5.48 15.32 -4.36
N LEU A 78 -6.11 15.04 -3.21
CA LEU A 78 -6.78 13.77 -2.95
C LEU A 78 -7.99 13.55 -3.86
N LEU A 79 -8.83 14.58 -4.03
CA LEU A 79 -10.01 14.50 -4.90
C LEU A 79 -9.63 14.37 -6.38
N SER A 80 -8.66 15.16 -6.86
CA SER A 80 -8.21 15.04 -8.25
C SER A 80 -7.54 13.69 -8.50
N ALA A 81 -6.73 13.18 -7.58
CA ALA A 81 -6.14 11.85 -7.68
C ALA A 81 -7.21 10.76 -7.75
N ALA A 82 -8.26 10.82 -6.94
CA ALA A 82 -9.38 9.88 -6.99
C ALA A 82 -10.11 9.88 -8.35
N LEU A 83 -10.22 11.06 -8.99
CA LEU A 83 -10.89 11.22 -10.29
C LEU A 83 -10.18 10.53 -11.45
N TRP A 84 -8.85 10.55 -11.51
CA TRP A 84 -8.13 9.97 -12.65
C TRP A 84 -7.49 8.59 -12.36
N ARG A 85 -7.42 8.18 -11.07
CA ARG A 85 -6.84 6.88 -10.68
C ARG A 85 -7.56 5.70 -11.33
N THR A 86 -8.91 5.68 -11.30
CA THR A 86 -9.68 4.59 -11.92
C THR A 86 -9.48 4.51 -13.43
N PRO A 87 -9.57 5.59 -14.23
CA PRO A 87 -9.17 5.59 -15.63
C PRO A 87 -7.75 5.07 -15.89
N VAL A 88 -6.76 5.44 -15.06
CA VAL A 88 -5.38 4.93 -15.21
C VAL A 88 -5.30 3.42 -15.00
N VAL A 89 -5.92 2.92 -13.93
CA VAL A 89 -5.93 1.47 -13.66
C VAL A 89 -6.66 0.70 -14.76
N ALA A 90 -7.79 1.24 -15.25
CA ALA A 90 -8.57 0.62 -16.31
C ALA A 90 -7.88 0.70 -17.69
N LEU A 91 -6.94 1.62 -17.89
CA LEU A 91 -6.18 1.72 -19.14
C LEU A 91 -5.35 0.46 -19.42
N MET A 92 -4.78 -0.18 -18.39
CA MET A 92 -3.95 -1.38 -18.56
C MET A 92 -4.73 -2.53 -19.25
N PRO A 93 -5.89 -2.99 -18.76
CA PRO A 93 -6.63 -4.04 -19.44
C PRO A 93 -7.25 -3.58 -20.79
N ASP A 94 -7.45 -2.27 -21.01
CA ASP A 94 -7.96 -1.73 -22.27
C ASP A 94 -6.91 -1.84 -23.40
N VAL A 95 -5.61 -1.68 -23.08
CA VAL A 95 -4.51 -1.72 -24.06
C VAL A 95 -3.77 -3.05 -24.10
N THR A 96 -4.11 -4.00 -23.22
CA THR A 96 -3.38 -5.29 -23.09
C THR A 96 -4.29 -6.46 -23.44
N PRO A 97 -3.86 -7.34 -24.39
CA PRO A 97 -4.56 -8.59 -24.68
C PRO A 97 -4.77 -9.43 -23.42
N SER A 98 -5.90 -10.17 -23.36
CA SER A 98 -6.28 -10.93 -22.16
C SER A 98 -5.22 -11.91 -21.68
N GLU A 99 -4.51 -12.56 -22.59
CA GLU A 99 -3.45 -13.53 -22.28
C GLU A 99 -2.24 -12.89 -21.58
N LYS A 100 -2.02 -11.59 -21.77
CA LYS A 100 -0.87 -10.84 -21.23
C LYS A 100 -1.22 -9.94 -20.04
N ARG A 101 -2.50 -9.83 -19.65
CA ARG A 101 -2.93 -8.94 -18.56
C ARG A 101 -2.26 -9.25 -17.22
N SER A 102 -2.08 -10.54 -16.89
CA SER A 102 -1.39 -10.94 -15.67
C SER A 102 0.07 -10.49 -15.65
N GLN A 103 0.77 -10.61 -16.78
CA GLN A 103 2.15 -10.14 -16.92
C GLN A 103 2.25 -8.63 -16.82
N ALA A 104 1.34 -7.90 -17.51
CA ALA A 104 1.28 -6.43 -17.45
C ALA A 104 1.03 -5.94 -16.03
N ASN A 105 0.08 -6.54 -15.31
CA ASN A 105 -0.18 -6.21 -13.92
C ASN A 105 1.03 -6.48 -13.02
N GLY A 106 1.73 -7.60 -13.23
CA GLY A 106 2.98 -7.91 -12.53
C GLY A 106 4.05 -6.85 -12.74
N ILE A 107 4.26 -6.39 -13.99
CA ILE A 107 5.20 -5.32 -14.31
C ILE A 107 4.81 -4.00 -13.65
N ILE A 108 3.54 -3.62 -13.69
CA ILE A 108 3.05 -2.37 -13.08
C ILE A 108 3.29 -2.39 -11.56
N ASN A 109 2.96 -3.49 -10.88
CA ASN A 109 3.18 -3.61 -9.45
C ASN A 109 4.68 -3.61 -9.09
N PHE A 110 5.52 -4.28 -9.88
CA PHE A 110 6.97 -4.26 -9.71
C PHE A 110 7.55 -2.84 -9.88
N MET A 111 7.15 -2.13 -10.94
CA MET A 111 7.54 -0.74 -11.16
C MET A 111 7.03 0.19 -10.07
N GLY A 112 5.81 -0.05 -9.55
CA GLY A 112 5.28 0.67 -8.39
C GLY A 112 6.14 0.49 -7.15
N GLY A 113 6.59 -0.74 -6.87
CA GLY A 113 7.51 -1.04 -5.77
C GLY A 113 8.86 -0.31 -5.91
N ILE A 114 9.46 -0.37 -7.10
CA ILE A 114 10.69 0.38 -7.41
C ILE A 114 10.46 1.89 -7.24
N GLY A 115 9.34 2.41 -7.74
CA GLY A 115 8.97 3.82 -7.60
C GLY A 115 8.87 4.26 -6.14
N THR A 116 8.30 3.42 -5.28
CA THR A 116 8.20 3.68 -3.84
C THR A 116 9.59 3.78 -3.20
N ILE A 117 10.49 2.85 -3.52
CA ILE A 117 11.87 2.85 -2.99
C ILE A 117 12.60 4.13 -3.42
N ILE A 118 12.54 4.47 -4.71
CA ILE A 118 13.17 5.68 -5.27
C ILE A 118 12.56 6.92 -4.60
N ALA A 119 11.24 7.01 -4.47
CA ALA A 119 10.55 8.16 -3.88
C ALA A 119 10.94 8.37 -2.42
N LEU A 120 10.99 7.32 -1.60
CA LEU A 120 11.40 7.42 -0.20
C LEU A 120 12.87 7.81 -0.08
N GLN A 121 13.74 7.21 -0.89
CA GLN A 121 15.18 7.45 -0.83
C GLN A 121 15.55 8.86 -1.34
N THR A 122 15.08 9.23 -2.54
CA THR A 122 15.34 10.56 -3.11
C THR A 122 14.58 11.64 -2.35
N GLY A 123 13.35 11.36 -1.95
CA GLY A 123 12.53 12.27 -1.17
C GLY A 123 13.18 12.60 0.17
N GLY A 124 13.72 11.60 0.87
CA GLY A 124 14.48 11.81 2.11
C GLY A 124 15.73 12.66 1.92
N MET A 125 16.47 12.46 0.80
CA MET A 125 17.65 13.29 0.47
C MET A 125 17.27 14.73 0.12
N LEU A 126 16.28 14.90 -0.74
CA LEU A 126 15.82 16.21 -1.19
C LEU A 126 15.18 17.02 -0.07
N TYR A 127 14.49 16.36 0.86
CA TYR A 127 13.90 17.02 2.02
C TYR A 127 14.94 17.69 2.91
N LYS A 128 16.16 17.13 3.00
CA LYS A 128 17.27 17.74 3.75
C LYS A 128 17.78 19.01 3.10
N LEU A 129 17.69 19.13 1.76
CA LEU A 129 18.07 20.34 1.02
C LEU A 129 16.98 21.41 1.14
N SER A 130 15.73 21.02 0.93
CA SER A 130 14.54 21.86 1.14
C SER A 130 13.30 20.98 1.31
N PRO A 131 12.43 21.27 2.30
CA PRO A 131 11.16 20.58 2.44
C PRO A 131 10.23 20.62 1.20
N ALA A 132 10.45 21.59 0.29
CA ALA A 132 9.67 21.74 -0.93
C ALA A 132 10.13 20.83 -2.08
N PHE A 133 11.41 20.48 -2.14
CA PHE A 133 11.98 19.76 -3.28
C PHE A 133 11.33 18.39 -3.57
N PRO A 134 11.01 17.54 -2.59
CA PRO A 134 10.32 16.28 -2.86
C PRO A 134 8.96 16.48 -3.54
N PHE A 135 8.23 17.52 -3.14
CA PHE A 135 6.92 17.86 -3.71
C PHE A 135 7.04 18.32 -5.16
N TRP A 136 8.01 19.19 -5.45
CA TRP A 136 8.23 19.70 -6.81
C TRP A 136 8.73 18.62 -7.76
N LEU A 137 9.63 17.73 -7.31
CA LEU A 137 10.04 16.58 -8.09
C LEU A 137 8.84 15.63 -8.36
N GLY A 138 8.04 15.32 -7.34
CA GLY A 138 6.85 14.50 -7.51
C GLY A 138 5.85 15.11 -8.50
N SER A 139 5.58 16.41 -8.40
CA SER A 139 4.73 17.15 -9.35
C SER A 139 5.24 17.04 -10.78
N ALA A 140 6.55 17.27 -10.99
CA ALA A 140 7.16 17.17 -12.31
C ALA A 140 7.05 15.74 -12.89
N LEU A 141 7.28 14.71 -12.06
CA LEU A 141 7.18 13.32 -12.48
C LEU A 141 5.74 12.91 -12.85
N VAL A 142 4.73 13.41 -12.12
CA VAL A 142 3.31 13.15 -12.46
C VAL A 142 2.94 13.74 -13.81
N VAL A 143 3.35 15.00 -14.08
CA VAL A 143 3.11 15.65 -15.38
C VAL A 143 3.86 14.94 -16.50
N LEU A 144 5.12 14.58 -16.26
CA LEU A 144 5.94 13.85 -17.24
C LEU A 144 5.32 12.48 -17.54
N ALA A 145 4.87 11.73 -16.54
CA ALA A 145 4.23 10.44 -16.72
C ALA A 145 2.93 10.57 -17.54
N ALA A 146 2.09 11.58 -17.24
CA ALA A 146 0.87 11.84 -17.99
C ALA A 146 1.19 12.18 -19.46
N LEU A 147 2.24 12.97 -19.72
CA LEU A 147 2.70 13.30 -21.06
C LEU A 147 3.20 12.05 -21.81
N VAL A 148 4.00 11.20 -21.16
CA VAL A 148 4.49 9.95 -21.75
C VAL A 148 3.31 9.05 -22.12
N VAL A 149 2.34 8.88 -21.21
CA VAL A 149 1.11 8.10 -21.50
C VAL A 149 0.38 8.68 -22.70
N PHE A 150 0.20 9.99 -22.78
CA PHE A 150 -0.48 10.65 -23.89
C PHE A 150 0.23 10.43 -25.24
N LEU A 151 1.57 10.51 -25.26
CA LEU A 151 2.36 10.39 -26.50
C LEU A 151 2.47 8.94 -27.01
N TYR A 152 2.58 7.97 -26.10
CA TYR A 152 2.91 6.59 -26.47
C TYR A 152 1.75 5.60 -26.34
N VAL A 153 0.75 5.86 -25.48
CA VAL A 153 -0.36 4.94 -25.28
C VAL A 153 -1.53 5.32 -26.20
N LYS A 154 -1.91 4.41 -27.09
CA LYS A 154 -3.07 4.55 -27.98
C LYS A 154 -4.19 3.64 -27.51
N GLU A 155 -5.29 4.22 -27.09
CA GLU A 155 -6.49 3.45 -26.73
C GLU A 155 -7.13 2.82 -27.99
N PRO A 156 -7.58 1.55 -27.91
CA PRO A 156 -8.35 0.93 -29.00
C PRO A 156 -9.66 1.71 -29.21
N LYS A 157 -10.11 1.80 -30.45
CA LYS A 157 -11.37 2.52 -30.80
C LYS A 157 -12.60 1.61 -30.68
N ASP A 158 -12.42 0.30 -30.78
CA ASP A 158 -13.47 -0.70 -30.70
C ASP A 158 -13.55 -1.26 -29.27
N TYR A 159 -14.49 -0.74 -28.50
CA TYR A 159 -14.74 -1.18 -27.13
C TYR A 159 -15.93 -2.16 -27.12
N GLN A 160 -15.67 -3.41 -26.87
CA GLN A 160 -16.73 -4.34 -26.47
C GLN A 160 -17.04 -4.07 -24.99
N ALA A 161 -18.24 -3.57 -24.73
CA ALA A 161 -18.76 -3.50 -23.37
C ALA A 161 -18.92 -4.94 -22.87
N GLY A 162 -18.14 -5.32 -21.86
CA GLY A 162 -18.31 -6.61 -21.21
C GLY A 162 -19.73 -6.72 -20.63
N SER A 163 -20.55 -7.59 -21.22
CA SER A 163 -21.97 -7.72 -20.91
C SER A 163 -22.31 -8.73 -19.83
N GLU A 164 -21.35 -9.23 -19.08
CA GLU A 164 -21.66 -10.13 -17.96
C GLU A 164 -22.07 -9.31 -16.72
N LYS A 165 -23.33 -9.45 -16.33
CA LYS A 165 -23.83 -8.98 -15.03
C LYS A 165 -23.11 -9.77 -13.94
N GLN A 166 -22.02 -9.22 -13.42
CA GLN A 166 -21.40 -9.77 -12.22
C GLN A 166 -22.39 -9.63 -11.05
N PRO A 167 -22.51 -10.65 -10.17
CA PRO A 167 -23.32 -10.55 -8.97
C PRO A 167 -22.88 -9.34 -8.14
N SER A 168 -23.85 -8.69 -7.47
CA SER A 168 -23.51 -7.52 -6.67
C SER A 168 -22.50 -7.90 -5.58
N MET A 169 -21.58 -6.99 -5.27
CA MET A 169 -20.54 -7.21 -4.22
C MET A 169 -21.19 -7.58 -2.87
N ILE A 170 -22.35 -6.99 -2.57
CA ILE A 170 -23.11 -7.27 -1.35
C ILE A 170 -23.63 -8.72 -1.34
N ALA A 171 -24.20 -9.21 -2.45
CA ALA A 171 -24.66 -10.59 -2.55
C ALA A 171 -23.52 -11.59 -2.36
N SER A 172 -22.36 -11.30 -2.93
CA SER A 172 -21.17 -12.15 -2.79
C SER A 172 -20.58 -12.13 -1.39
N LEU A 173 -20.61 -10.97 -0.72
CA LEU A 173 -20.23 -10.87 0.69
C LEU A 173 -21.16 -11.70 1.59
N GLN A 174 -22.49 -11.61 1.36
CA GLN A 174 -23.47 -12.40 2.09
C GLN A 174 -23.26 -13.90 1.90
N GLU A 175 -22.94 -14.33 0.68
CA GLU A 175 -22.64 -15.73 0.38
C GLU A 175 -21.40 -16.21 1.16
N VAL A 176 -20.30 -15.46 1.15
CA VAL A 176 -19.09 -15.81 1.92
C VAL A 176 -19.35 -15.84 3.42
N LEU A 177 -20.15 -14.90 3.93
CA LEU A 177 -20.50 -14.84 5.35
C LEU A 177 -21.43 -15.99 5.79
N ASN A 178 -22.28 -16.48 4.88
CA ASN A 178 -23.23 -17.55 5.14
C ASN A 178 -22.68 -18.94 4.79
N ASP A 179 -21.50 -19.05 4.14
CA ASP A 179 -20.86 -20.36 3.86
C ASP A 179 -20.67 -21.14 5.16
N GLU A 180 -20.96 -22.44 5.14
CA GLU A 180 -20.74 -23.35 6.28
C GLU A 180 -19.27 -23.40 6.67
N ASP A 181 -18.37 -23.42 5.67
CA ASP A 181 -16.94 -23.28 5.89
C ASP A 181 -16.53 -21.81 6.03
N LYS A 182 -16.28 -21.39 7.25
CA LYS A 182 -15.89 -20.01 7.58
C LYS A 182 -14.47 -19.60 7.09
N SER A 183 -13.79 -20.40 6.26
CA SER A 183 -12.47 -20.07 5.75
C SER A 183 -12.47 -18.74 4.97
N GLY A 184 -13.45 -18.50 4.11
CA GLY A 184 -13.58 -17.25 3.36
C GLY A 184 -13.76 -16.05 4.28
N THR A 185 -14.68 -16.14 5.23
CA THR A 185 -14.91 -15.10 6.26
C THR A 185 -13.63 -14.81 7.05
N ARG A 186 -12.93 -15.85 7.52
CA ARG A 186 -11.68 -15.70 8.28
C ARG A 186 -10.58 -15.02 7.47
N ILE A 187 -10.42 -15.38 6.20
CA ILE A 187 -9.41 -14.76 5.32
C ILE A 187 -9.73 -13.28 5.11
N LEU A 188 -10.99 -12.91 4.81
CA LEU A 188 -11.37 -11.52 4.58
C LEU A 188 -11.14 -10.65 5.83
N PHE A 189 -11.52 -11.15 7.02
CA PHE A 189 -11.24 -10.42 8.27
C PHE A 189 -9.74 -10.41 8.61
N ALA A 190 -8.99 -11.49 8.32
CA ALA A 190 -7.54 -11.48 8.48
C ALA A 190 -6.89 -10.40 7.59
N ILE A 191 -7.34 -10.27 6.32
CA ILE A 191 -6.94 -9.21 5.41
C ILE A 191 -7.19 -7.83 6.03
N PHE A 192 -8.39 -7.61 6.54
CA PHE A 192 -8.71 -6.36 7.22
C PHE A 192 -7.73 -6.06 8.36
N PHE A 193 -7.53 -7.00 9.27
CA PHE A 193 -6.70 -6.78 10.45
C PHE A 193 -5.22 -6.59 10.12
N TRP A 194 -4.63 -7.38 9.22
CA TRP A 194 -3.21 -7.15 8.90
C TRP A 194 -2.97 -5.84 8.14
N PHE A 195 -3.91 -5.39 7.30
CA PHE A 195 -3.78 -4.08 6.67
C PHE A 195 -4.02 -2.93 7.66
N VAL A 196 -4.86 -3.08 8.69
CA VAL A 196 -4.96 -2.12 9.81
C VAL A 196 -3.61 -2.00 10.52
N GLY A 197 -2.96 -3.14 10.82
CA GLY A 197 -1.62 -3.15 11.41
C GLY A 197 -0.55 -2.54 10.51
N TYR A 198 -0.56 -2.87 9.22
CA TYR A 198 0.36 -2.31 8.24
C TYR A 198 0.24 -0.79 8.10
N SER A 199 -0.99 -0.28 8.00
CA SER A 199 -1.26 1.16 7.84
C SER A 199 -0.79 1.99 9.04
N ALA A 200 -0.70 1.40 10.24
CA ALA A 200 -0.12 2.05 11.40
C ALA A 200 1.34 2.43 11.16
N VAL A 201 2.12 1.46 10.68
CA VAL A 201 3.55 1.66 10.39
C VAL A 201 3.72 2.57 9.19
N GLU A 202 3.03 2.32 8.08
CA GLU A 202 3.14 3.10 6.85
C GLU A 202 2.84 4.59 7.09
N THR A 203 1.77 4.90 7.84
CA THR A 203 1.32 6.28 8.06
C THR A 203 2.18 7.02 9.08
N PHE A 204 2.58 6.37 10.16
CA PHE A 204 3.15 7.06 11.32
C PHE A 204 4.64 6.78 11.57
N PHE A 205 5.29 5.89 10.80
CA PHE A 205 6.69 5.53 11.05
C PHE A 205 7.64 6.73 10.98
N THR A 206 7.44 7.65 10.04
CA THR A 206 8.30 8.84 9.93
C THR A 206 8.16 9.76 11.16
N LEU A 207 6.96 9.88 11.72
CA LEU A 207 6.73 10.61 12.97
C LEU A 207 7.29 9.85 14.17
N TYR A 208 7.15 8.53 14.22
CA TYR A 208 7.83 7.69 15.20
C TYR A 208 9.35 7.88 15.16
N ALA A 209 9.93 7.93 13.97
CA ALA A 209 11.36 8.14 13.80
C ALA A 209 11.81 9.52 14.30
N GLN A 210 11.00 10.55 14.11
CA GLN A 210 11.30 11.89 14.63
C GLN A 210 11.16 11.97 16.16
N GLU A 211 10.02 11.54 16.69
CA GLU A 211 9.65 11.77 18.09
C GLU A 211 10.27 10.72 19.04
N HIS A 212 10.41 9.46 18.60
CA HIS A 212 10.93 8.38 19.45
C HIS A 212 12.41 8.04 19.18
N LEU A 213 12.83 7.98 17.89
CA LEU A 213 14.24 7.71 17.57
C LEU A 213 15.10 8.97 17.57
N GLY A 214 14.51 10.18 17.53
CA GLY A 214 15.24 11.44 17.55
C GLY A 214 16.00 11.74 16.25
N ILE A 215 15.60 11.15 15.12
CA ILE A 215 16.19 11.40 13.80
C ILE A 215 15.28 12.34 12.96
N ASN A 216 15.85 13.06 12.00
CA ASN A 216 15.05 13.94 11.17
C ASN A 216 14.12 13.16 10.21
N ALA A 217 13.07 13.83 9.70
CA ALA A 217 12.07 13.19 8.81
C ALA A 217 12.70 12.58 7.54
N GLY A 218 13.74 13.21 6.97
CA GLY A 218 14.44 12.70 5.79
C GLY A 218 15.18 11.39 6.07
N ASP A 219 15.82 11.27 7.24
CA ASP A 219 16.47 10.03 7.67
C ASP A 219 15.44 8.97 8.04
N GLY A 220 14.30 9.36 8.64
CA GLY A 220 13.18 8.48 8.91
C GLY A 220 12.59 7.88 7.63
N ALA A 221 12.40 8.68 6.58
CA ALA A 221 11.94 8.23 5.28
C ALA A 221 12.97 7.30 4.60
N THR A 222 14.25 7.65 4.69
CA THR A 222 15.35 6.81 4.18
C THR A 222 15.41 5.46 4.90
N LEU A 223 15.27 5.46 6.22
CA LEU A 223 15.22 4.23 7.02
C LEU A 223 14.01 3.37 6.64
N LEU A 224 12.84 3.98 6.47
CA LEU A 224 11.62 3.28 6.06
C LEU A 224 11.76 2.66 4.66
N SER A 225 12.55 3.24 3.74
CA SER A 225 12.74 2.73 2.38
C SER A 225 13.34 1.31 2.32
N VAL A 226 13.98 0.89 3.39
CA VAL A 226 14.53 -0.47 3.53
C VAL A 226 13.42 -1.52 3.50
N PHE A 227 12.27 -1.22 4.09
CA PHE A 227 11.15 -2.14 4.15
C PHE A 227 10.58 -2.49 2.74
N PRO A 228 10.15 -1.53 1.90
CA PRO A 228 9.68 -1.84 0.55
C PRO A 228 10.79 -2.42 -0.35
N LEU A 229 12.06 -2.09 -0.13
CA LEU A 229 13.17 -2.69 -0.86
C LEU A 229 13.19 -4.21 -0.65
N PHE A 230 13.18 -4.66 0.59
CA PHE A 230 13.21 -6.09 0.90
C PHE A 230 11.88 -6.79 0.60
N PHE A 231 10.76 -6.08 0.69
CA PHE A 231 9.48 -6.57 0.16
C PHE A 231 9.58 -6.93 -1.32
N VAL A 232 10.09 -6.03 -2.17
CA VAL A 232 10.22 -6.27 -3.62
C VAL A 232 11.20 -7.39 -3.92
N LEU A 233 12.36 -7.41 -3.25
CA LEU A 233 13.37 -8.46 -3.43
C LEU A 233 12.82 -9.86 -3.10
N PHE A 234 11.97 -9.95 -2.09
CA PHE A 234 11.40 -11.22 -1.63
C PHE A 234 9.99 -11.50 -2.17
N ALA A 235 9.42 -10.63 -2.98
CA ALA A 235 8.11 -10.85 -3.57
C ALA A 235 8.05 -12.16 -4.38
N ILE A 236 9.00 -12.38 -5.29
CA ILE A 236 9.09 -13.61 -6.10
C ILE A 236 9.46 -14.82 -5.22
N PRO A 237 10.53 -14.80 -4.41
CA PRO A 237 10.87 -15.92 -3.53
C PRO A 237 9.74 -16.35 -2.60
N SER A 238 8.99 -15.41 -2.03
CA SER A 238 7.88 -15.71 -1.12
C SER A 238 6.75 -16.48 -1.80
N GLY A 239 6.43 -16.14 -3.06
CA GLY A 239 5.44 -16.84 -3.86
C GLY A 239 5.87 -18.29 -4.19
N PHE A 240 7.13 -18.48 -4.58
CA PHE A 240 7.68 -19.82 -4.82
C PHE A 240 7.71 -20.68 -3.56
N LEU A 241 8.09 -20.10 -2.43
CA LEU A 241 8.12 -20.84 -1.17
C LEU A 241 6.70 -21.20 -0.70
N ALA A 242 5.75 -20.28 -0.84
CA ALA A 242 4.35 -20.53 -0.52
C ALA A 242 3.71 -21.62 -1.41
N ALA A 243 4.14 -21.73 -2.68
CA ALA A 243 3.68 -22.79 -3.56
C ALA A 243 4.13 -24.20 -3.07
N ARG A 244 5.24 -24.29 -2.33
CA ARG A 244 5.76 -25.55 -1.78
C ARG A 244 5.27 -25.83 -0.36
N THR A 245 5.17 -24.82 0.50
CA THR A 245 4.84 -24.97 1.93
C THR A 245 3.36 -24.76 2.24
N GLY A 246 2.60 -24.23 1.29
CA GLY A 246 1.22 -23.76 1.48
C GLY A 246 1.15 -22.28 1.79
N ARG A 247 0.13 -21.59 1.23
CA ARG A 247 -0.06 -20.14 1.40
C ARG A 247 -0.39 -19.77 2.84
N ARG A 248 -1.19 -20.58 3.52
CA ARG A 248 -1.54 -20.38 4.94
C ARG A 248 -0.27 -20.36 5.82
N VAL A 249 0.63 -21.32 5.61
CA VAL A 249 1.89 -21.40 6.36
C VAL A 249 2.77 -20.20 6.06
N ALA A 250 2.90 -19.80 4.80
CA ALA A 250 3.68 -18.66 4.36
C ALA A 250 3.16 -17.34 4.97
N ILE A 251 1.84 -17.09 4.90
CA ILE A 251 1.21 -15.90 5.50
C ILE A 251 1.39 -15.90 7.03
N SER A 252 1.16 -17.04 7.70
CA SER A 252 1.33 -17.15 9.15
C SER A 252 2.77 -16.87 9.57
N PHE A 253 3.76 -17.39 8.85
CA PHE A 253 5.16 -17.08 9.07
C PHE A 253 5.44 -15.59 8.93
N GLY A 254 4.96 -14.95 7.85
CA GLY A 254 5.11 -13.51 7.64
C GLY A 254 4.51 -12.68 8.77
N LEU A 255 3.29 -13.02 9.23
CA LEU A 255 2.63 -12.34 10.35
C LEU A 255 3.41 -12.46 11.66
N ILE A 256 3.98 -13.64 11.94
CA ILE A 256 4.83 -13.86 13.13
C ILE A 256 6.08 -13.00 13.04
N VAL A 257 6.78 -13.01 11.91
CA VAL A 257 8.02 -12.26 11.70
C VAL A 257 7.77 -10.75 11.87
N VAL A 258 6.75 -10.19 11.20
CA VAL A 258 6.45 -8.76 11.29
C VAL A 258 6.03 -8.39 12.71
N SER A 259 5.21 -9.21 13.38
CA SER A 259 4.81 -8.97 14.79
C SER A 259 6.01 -8.95 15.71
N ALA A 260 6.92 -9.93 15.62
CA ALA A 260 8.10 -10.02 16.45
C ALA A 260 9.02 -8.80 16.27
N ILE A 261 9.20 -8.34 15.03
CA ILE A 261 10.02 -7.18 14.71
C ILE A 261 9.43 -5.91 15.30
N LEU A 262 8.12 -5.69 15.20
CA LEU A 262 7.50 -4.49 15.77
C LEU A 262 7.52 -4.52 17.31
N VAL A 263 7.38 -5.69 17.93
CA VAL A 263 7.58 -5.82 19.36
C VAL A 263 9.02 -5.48 19.74
N LEU A 264 10.03 -5.88 18.96
CA LEU A 264 11.42 -5.48 19.16
C LEU A 264 11.59 -3.96 19.04
N PHE A 265 10.94 -3.31 18.06
CA PHE A 265 10.93 -1.85 17.97
C PHE A 265 10.32 -1.19 19.20
N TYR A 266 9.29 -1.80 19.81
CA TYR A 266 8.64 -1.27 21.01
C TYR A 266 9.54 -1.34 22.25
N ILE A 267 10.20 -2.51 22.47
CA ILE A 267 10.95 -2.77 23.71
C ILE A 267 12.39 -2.26 23.69
N LEU A 268 13.00 -2.12 22.50
CA LEU A 268 14.40 -1.70 22.40
C LEU A 268 14.52 -0.18 22.50
N PRO A 269 15.47 0.34 23.31
CA PRO A 269 15.73 1.78 23.36
C PRO A 269 16.21 2.34 22.00
N ALA A 270 15.89 3.60 21.72
CA ALA A 270 16.28 4.29 20.50
C ALA A 270 17.80 4.19 20.21
N GLY A 271 18.64 4.35 21.22
CA GLY A 271 20.09 4.22 21.07
C GLY A 271 20.55 2.81 20.61
N THR A 272 19.82 1.76 21.01
CA THR A 272 20.07 0.39 20.54
C THR A 272 19.59 0.21 19.11
N LEU A 273 18.40 0.71 18.78
CA LEU A 273 17.85 0.67 17.42
C LEU A 273 18.72 1.42 16.40
N LEU A 274 19.30 2.54 16.81
CA LEU A 274 20.20 3.36 15.97
C LEU A 274 21.67 2.92 16.02
N ARG A 275 22.01 1.84 16.75
CA ARG A 275 23.38 1.32 16.77
C ARG A 275 23.86 0.98 15.37
N SER A 276 24.99 1.59 14.98
CA SER A 276 25.64 1.34 13.70
C SER A 276 26.22 -0.08 13.63
N ILE A 277 25.99 -0.76 12.52
CA ILE A 277 26.45 -2.13 12.31
C ILE A 277 27.50 -2.18 11.19
N ALA A 278 27.18 -1.58 10.04
CA ALA A 278 28.07 -1.56 8.88
C ALA A 278 27.84 -0.31 8.02
N PRO A 279 28.84 0.16 7.25
CA PRO A 279 28.62 1.20 6.27
C PRO A 279 27.65 0.72 5.17
N LEU A 280 26.61 1.51 4.90
CA LEU A 280 25.63 1.22 3.85
C LEU A 280 25.21 2.51 3.15
N PRO A 281 25.96 2.94 2.09
CA PRO A 281 25.77 4.26 1.47
C PRO A 281 24.39 4.51 0.87
N LEU A 282 23.71 3.47 0.34
CA LEU A 282 22.46 3.61 -0.41
C LEU A 282 21.23 3.77 0.49
N VAL A 283 21.07 2.89 1.48
CA VAL A 283 19.86 2.82 2.32
C VAL A 283 20.17 3.03 3.81
N GLY A 284 21.41 3.29 4.15
CA GLY A 284 21.83 3.64 5.52
C GLY A 284 21.42 5.09 5.87
N ILE A 285 21.42 5.37 7.17
CA ILE A 285 21.21 6.72 7.70
C ILE A 285 22.48 7.22 8.39
N PRO A 286 22.78 8.53 8.40
CA PRO A 286 23.87 9.07 9.22
C PRO A 286 23.46 9.01 10.69
N VAL A 287 24.25 8.34 11.51
CA VAL A 287 24.01 8.23 12.96
C VAL A 287 24.57 9.44 13.72
N THR A 288 25.56 10.12 13.11
CA THR A 288 26.10 11.39 13.59
C THR A 288 25.95 12.45 12.50
N ALA A 289 25.77 13.71 12.91
CA ALA A 289 25.63 14.81 11.96
C ALA A 289 26.83 14.88 11.00
N GLY A 290 26.57 14.79 9.68
CA GLY A 290 27.63 14.77 8.65
C GLY A 290 28.45 13.49 8.55
N GLY A 291 28.11 12.45 9.32
CA GLY A 291 28.80 11.17 9.29
C GLY A 291 28.42 10.28 8.09
N PRO A 292 29.15 9.17 7.89
CA PRO A 292 28.82 8.21 6.83
C PRO A 292 27.46 7.57 7.09
N ARG A 293 26.80 7.16 6.00
CA ARG A 293 25.54 6.40 6.08
C ARG A 293 25.82 4.99 6.56
N MET A 294 25.14 4.62 7.63
CA MET A 294 25.32 3.34 8.32
C MET A 294 24.05 2.52 8.27
N LEU A 295 24.18 1.22 8.11
CA LEU A 295 23.15 0.25 8.45
C LEU A 295 23.01 0.21 9.95
N THR A 296 21.80 0.43 10.44
CA THR A 296 21.47 0.37 11.88
C THR A 296 20.73 -0.92 12.21
N LEU A 297 20.60 -1.24 13.49
CA LEU A 297 19.75 -2.37 13.92
C LEU A 297 18.32 -2.17 13.46
N ALA A 298 17.76 -0.94 13.54
CA ALA A 298 16.44 -0.61 13.00
C ALA A 298 16.34 -0.92 11.51
N GLY A 299 17.37 -0.62 10.72
CA GLY A 299 17.44 -0.98 9.31
C GLY A 299 17.36 -2.49 9.09
N ILE A 300 18.12 -3.28 9.86
CA ILE A 300 18.05 -4.76 9.78
C ILE A 300 16.66 -5.27 10.14
N LEU A 301 16.06 -4.76 11.19
CA LEU A 301 14.70 -5.14 11.57
C LEU A 301 13.70 -4.82 10.45
N LEU A 302 13.81 -3.66 9.80
CA LEU A 302 12.97 -3.32 8.65
C LEU A 302 13.22 -4.21 7.42
N MET A 303 14.46 -4.69 7.19
CA MET A 303 14.74 -5.70 6.16
C MET A 303 13.90 -6.97 6.39
N PHE A 304 13.98 -7.53 7.58
CA PHE A 304 13.18 -8.71 7.94
C PHE A 304 11.67 -8.41 7.96
N GLY A 305 11.27 -7.19 8.33
CA GLY A 305 9.89 -6.71 8.23
C GLY A 305 9.38 -6.75 6.79
N GLY A 306 10.16 -6.24 5.84
CA GLY A 306 9.85 -6.27 4.40
C GLY A 306 9.75 -7.70 3.87
N ILE A 307 10.66 -8.59 4.29
CA ILE A 307 10.60 -10.03 3.97
C ILE A 307 9.30 -10.65 4.49
N GLY A 308 9.01 -10.47 5.79
CA GLY A 308 7.78 -10.99 6.40
C GLY A 308 6.51 -10.48 5.70
N TRP A 309 6.50 -9.19 5.35
CA TRP A 309 5.40 -8.59 4.61
C TRP A 309 5.24 -9.15 3.20
N ALA A 310 6.33 -9.51 2.51
CA ALA A 310 6.26 -10.18 1.21
C ALA A 310 5.52 -11.53 1.32
N PHE A 311 5.78 -12.31 2.37
CA PHE A 311 5.06 -13.56 2.61
C PHE A 311 3.56 -13.34 2.84
N VAL A 312 3.16 -12.28 3.52
CA VAL A 312 1.75 -11.94 3.75
C VAL A 312 1.10 -11.43 2.46
N ASN A 313 1.63 -10.36 1.89
CA ASN A 313 0.98 -9.59 0.84
C ASN A 313 0.88 -10.35 -0.49
N ILE A 314 2.00 -10.96 -0.94
CA ILE A 314 2.05 -11.67 -2.23
C ILE A 314 1.11 -12.87 -2.26
N ASN A 315 0.92 -13.55 -1.13
CA ASN A 315 0.12 -14.76 -1.05
C ASN A 315 -1.34 -14.53 -0.68
N SER A 316 -1.70 -13.31 -0.26
CA SER A 316 -3.04 -12.97 0.24
C SER A 316 -4.11 -12.99 -0.84
N LEU A 317 -3.94 -12.27 -1.95
CA LEU A 317 -4.92 -12.26 -3.03
C LEU A 317 -5.07 -13.64 -3.71
N PRO A 318 -3.98 -14.37 -4.06
CA PRO A 318 -4.11 -15.74 -4.53
C PRO A 318 -4.90 -16.65 -3.61
N MET A 319 -4.74 -16.52 -2.29
CA MET A 319 -5.50 -17.32 -1.33
C MET A 319 -7.00 -17.04 -1.35
N VAL A 320 -7.40 -15.76 -1.56
CA VAL A 320 -8.81 -15.37 -1.69
C VAL A 320 -9.43 -15.91 -2.98
N VAL A 321 -8.72 -15.80 -4.11
CA VAL A 321 -9.25 -16.23 -5.40
C VAL A 321 -9.34 -17.76 -5.56
N GLU A 322 -8.57 -18.53 -4.80
CA GLU A 322 -8.69 -19.99 -4.73
C GLU A 322 -9.92 -20.48 -3.93
N LEU A 323 -10.61 -19.59 -3.24
CA LEU A 323 -11.88 -19.93 -2.57
C LEU A 323 -13.06 -20.06 -3.55
N THR A 324 -12.87 -19.67 -4.82
CA THR A 324 -13.96 -19.54 -5.78
C THR A 324 -13.62 -20.16 -7.13
N THR A 325 -14.62 -20.23 -8.00
CA THR A 325 -14.48 -20.69 -9.37
C THR A 325 -14.00 -19.57 -10.31
N ALA A 326 -13.48 -19.95 -11.49
CA ALA A 326 -13.00 -19.00 -12.51
C ALA A 326 -14.05 -17.94 -12.89
N ALA A 327 -15.35 -18.28 -12.88
CA ALA A 327 -16.44 -17.37 -13.19
C ALA A 327 -16.62 -16.24 -12.16
N ARG A 328 -16.11 -16.39 -10.94
CA ARG A 328 -16.29 -15.46 -9.81
C ARG A 328 -15.00 -14.80 -9.32
N LEU A 329 -13.89 -14.99 -10.02
CA LEU A 329 -12.59 -14.42 -9.63
C LEU A 329 -12.65 -12.91 -9.44
N GLY A 330 -13.35 -12.17 -10.32
CA GLY A 330 -13.52 -10.73 -10.23
C GLY A 330 -14.23 -10.31 -8.93
N THR A 331 -15.27 -11.04 -8.53
CA THR A 331 -16.04 -10.77 -7.32
C THR A 331 -15.19 -10.96 -6.05
N PHE A 332 -14.46 -12.07 -5.96
CA PHE A 332 -13.61 -12.34 -4.80
C PHE A 332 -12.38 -11.40 -4.73
N THR A 333 -11.85 -11.01 -5.89
CA THR A 333 -10.87 -9.93 -5.99
C THR A 333 -11.45 -8.61 -5.47
N GLY A 334 -12.72 -8.31 -5.84
CA GLY A 334 -13.44 -7.14 -5.31
C GLY A 334 -13.61 -7.17 -3.80
N LEU A 335 -13.94 -8.31 -3.20
CA LEU A 335 -14.02 -8.48 -1.75
C LEU A 335 -12.65 -8.26 -1.07
N TYR A 336 -11.58 -8.78 -1.65
CA TYR A 336 -10.21 -8.51 -1.18
C TYR A 336 -9.93 -7.00 -1.10
N TYR A 337 -10.22 -6.27 -2.19
CA TYR A 337 -9.99 -4.83 -2.23
C TYR A 337 -10.96 -4.05 -1.32
N LEU A 338 -12.18 -4.50 -1.14
CA LEU A 338 -13.12 -3.90 -0.19
C LEU A 338 -12.56 -3.95 1.24
N PHE A 339 -12.11 -5.12 1.71
CA PHE A 339 -11.57 -5.28 3.06
C PHE A 339 -10.23 -4.54 3.24
N SER A 340 -9.35 -4.54 2.24
CA SER A 340 -8.10 -3.78 2.29
C SER A 340 -8.33 -2.26 2.26
N THR A 341 -9.28 -1.76 1.48
CA THR A 341 -9.65 -0.33 1.47
C THR A 341 -10.30 0.08 2.78
N LEU A 342 -11.20 -0.76 3.32
CA LEU A 342 -11.83 -0.50 4.62
C LEU A 342 -10.76 -0.41 5.73
N SER A 343 -9.76 -1.28 5.70
CA SER A 343 -8.64 -1.22 6.65
C SER A 343 -7.78 0.03 6.47
N ALA A 344 -7.59 0.50 5.24
CA ALA A 344 -6.87 1.73 4.95
C ALA A 344 -7.61 2.99 5.44
N ILE A 345 -8.93 2.91 5.62
CA ILE A 345 -9.73 3.96 6.27
C ILE A 345 -9.64 3.83 7.79
N VAL A 346 -9.87 2.65 8.32
CA VAL A 346 -9.99 2.41 9.76
C VAL A 346 -8.63 2.50 10.47
N GLY A 347 -7.57 1.95 9.84
CA GLY A 347 -6.25 1.83 10.45
C GLY A 347 -5.63 3.16 10.88
N PRO A 348 -5.42 4.15 9.99
CA PRO A 348 -4.85 5.43 10.37
C PRO A 348 -5.67 6.19 11.42
N ASN A 349 -7.02 6.04 11.39
CA ASN A 349 -7.89 6.63 12.41
C ASN A 349 -7.66 6.00 13.78
N ILE A 350 -7.74 4.68 13.91
CA ILE A 350 -7.48 3.99 15.18
C ILE A 350 -6.10 4.36 15.73
N ASN A 351 -5.08 4.33 14.88
CA ASN A 351 -3.71 4.61 15.31
C ASN A 351 -3.51 6.09 15.68
N GLY A 352 -4.08 7.01 14.90
CA GLY A 352 -4.03 8.44 15.20
C GLY A 352 -4.67 8.79 16.54
N TRP A 353 -5.85 8.23 16.82
CA TRP A 353 -6.52 8.40 18.11
C TRP A 353 -5.76 7.73 19.26
N ALA A 354 -5.20 6.54 19.05
CA ALA A 354 -4.42 5.85 20.08
C ALA A 354 -3.15 6.64 20.46
N ILE A 355 -2.44 7.20 19.47
CA ILE A 355 -1.29 8.08 19.71
C ILE A 355 -1.73 9.31 20.51
N GLN A 356 -2.84 9.95 20.13
CA GLN A 356 -3.36 11.13 20.84
C GLN A 356 -3.76 10.82 22.29
N LEU A 357 -4.46 9.72 22.53
CA LEU A 357 -4.88 9.29 23.88
C LEU A 357 -3.71 8.90 24.77
N THR A 358 -2.58 8.55 24.19
CA THR A 358 -1.33 8.22 24.91
C THR A 358 -0.36 9.40 25.00
N ASN A 359 -0.88 10.64 25.02
CA ASN A 359 -0.09 11.88 25.09
C ASN A 359 0.94 12.02 23.94
N ASN A 360 0.53 11.70 22.72
CA ASN A 360 1.37 11.68 21.51
C ASN A 360 2.58 10.73 21.58
N ASN A 361 2.44 9.63 22.29
CA ASN A 361 3.46 8.59 22.32
C ASN A 361 3.41 7.75 21.03
N TYR A 362 4.24 8.11 20.05
CA TYR A 362 4.31 7.38 18.77
C TYR A 362 4.83 5.95 18.91
N ASN A 363 5.52 5.60 20.01
CA ASN A 363 5.97 4.23 20.24
C ASN A 363 4.79 3.24 20.36
N ILE A 364 3.60 3.72 20.71
CA ILE A 364 2.41 2.87 20.85
C ILE A 364 2.02 2.15 19.55
N ILE A 365 2.36 2.68 18.37
CA ILE A 365 2.09 2.03 17.09
C ILE A 365 2.82 0.70 16.96
N MET A 366 4.01 0.60 17.59
CA MET A 366 4.83 -0.62 17.61
C MET A 366 4.25 -1.71 18.52
N LEU A 367 3.20 -1.40 19.30
CA LEU A 367 2.43 -2.33 20.09
C LEU A 367 1.05 -2.64 19.45
N ILE A 368 0.40 -1.62 18.90
CA ILE A 368 -0.93 -1.75 18.29
C ILE A 368 -0.86 -2.57 16.99
N ALA A 369 0.13 -2.30 16.13
CA ALA A 369 0.26 -3.04 14.89
C ALA A 369 0.46 -4.56 15.09
N PRO A 370 1.35 -5.04 15.97
CA PRO A 370 1.44 -6.46 16.32
C PRO A 370 0.14 -7.05 16.86
N PHE A 371 -0.63 -6.30 17.65
CA PHE A 371 -1.93 -6.76 18.12
C PHE A 371 -2.85 -7.15 16.93
N PHE A 372 -2.96 -6.28 15.93
CA PHE A 372 -3.75 -6.58 14.74
C PHE A 372 -3.18 -7.72 13.90
N PHE A 373 -1.86 -7.82 13.78
CA PHE A 373 -1.22 -8.96 13.10
C PHE A 373 -1.45 -10.28 13.83
N ILE A 374 -1.46 -10.28 15.17
CA ILE A 374 -1.75 -11.47 15.98
C ILE A 374 -3.23 -11.87 15.81
N VAL A 375 -4.17 -10.92 15.81
CA VAL A 375 -5.57 -11.21 15.51
C VAL A 375 -5.72 -11.83 14.12
N ALA A 376 -5.04 -11.27 13.11
CA ALA A 376 -5.02 -11.84 11.76
C ALA A 376 -4.43 -13.26 11.75
N LEU A 377 -3.34 -13.49 12.50
CA LEU A 377 -2.72 -14.81 12.64
C LEU A 377 -3.69 -15.84 13.24
N ILE A 378 -4.39 -15.47 14.31
CA ILE A 378 -5.39 -16.34 14.94
C ILE A 378 -6.50 -16.73 13.94
N LEU A 379 -6.99 -15.77 13.15
CA LEU A 379 -7.95 -16.02 12.09
C LEU A 379 -7.37 -16.96 11.02
N MET A 380 -6.15 -16.74 10.59
CA MET A 380 -5.45 -17.58 9.60
C MET A 380 -5.25 -19.01 10.08
N LEU A 381 -4.98 -19.24 11.36
CA LEU A 381 -4.87 -20.60 11.93
C LEU A 381 -6.17 -21.40 11.80
N GLY A 382 -7.31 -20.73 11.74
CA GLY A 382 -8.62 -21.38 11.54
C GLY A 382 -9.00 -21.61 10.06
N VAL A 383 -8.21 -21.15 9.10
CA VAL A 383 -8.48 -21.30 7.66
C VAL A 383 -8.13 -22.72 7.21
N ARG A 384 -9.02 -23.35 6.44
CA ARG A 384 -8.87 -24.71 5.91
C ARG A 384 -8.85 -24.77 4.38
N ARG A 385 -9.39 -23.75 3.69
CA ARG A 385 -9.50 -23.64 2.22
C ARG A 385 -8.68 -22.46 1.72
N GLY A 386 -8.41 -22.39 0.41
CA GLY A 386 -7.64 -21.29 -0.22
C GLY A 386 -6.18 -21.66 -0.54
N GLU A 387 -5.80 -22.93 -0.29
CA GLU A 387 -4.52 -23.45 -0.77
C GLU A 387 -4.60 -23.76 -2.27
N ALA A 388 -3.46 -23.66 -2.98
CA ALA A 388 -3.37 -24.06 -4.38
C ALA A 388 -3.77 -25.54 -4.52
N LEU A 389 -4.67 -25.85 -5.46
CA LEU A 389 -4.98 -27.22 -5.81
C LEU A 389 -3.70 -27.87 -6.35
N GLN A 390 -3.16 -28.86 -5.64
CA GLN A 390 -2.10 -29.70 -6.19
C GLN A 390 -2.65 -30.40 -7.43
N PRO A 391 -1.95 -30.38 -8.58
CA PRO A 391 -2.36 -31.19 -9.70
C PRO A 391 -2.39 -32.65 -9.26
N ALA A 392 -3.55 -33.29 -9.36
CA ALA A 392 -3.76 -34.70 -9.03
C ALA A 392 -2.95 -35.69 -9.89
N SER A 393 -1.98 -35.21 -10.68
CA SER A 393 -1.24 -35.96 -11.69
C SER A 393 0.11 -36.58 -11.26
N LEU A 394 0.52 -36.42 -9.99
CA LEU A 394 1.75 -37.06 -9.50
C LEU A 394 1.52 -38.17 -8.46
N ALA A 395 0.27 -38.51 -8.14
CA ALA A 395 -0.08 -39.57 -7.20
C ALA A 395 -0.61 -40.86 -7.86
N ALA A 396 -0.58 -40.93 -9.19
CA ALA A 396 -1.05 -42.14 -9.92
C ALA A 396 0.05 -42.62 -10.84
N ASN A 397 1.10 -43.20 -10.27
CA ASN A 397 1.76 -44.39 -10.85
C ASN A 397 2.55 -45.09 -9.72
N PRO A 398 2.21 -46.35 -9.39
CA PRO A 398 3.03 -47.20 -8.53
C PRO A 398 4.30 -47.63 -9.24
#